data_0e141ae74cf295eb05ed08c23ba89a4a
#
_entry.id   0e141ae74cf295eb05ed08c23ba89a4a
#
_cell.length_a   1.000
_cell.length_b   1.000
_cell.length_c   1.000
_cell.angle_alpha   90.00
_cell.angle_beta   90.00
_cell.angle_gamma   90.00
#
_symmetry.space_group_name_H-M   'P 1'
#
loop_
_entity.id
_entity.type
_entity.pdbx_description
1 polymer ?
#
loop_
_entity_poly.entity_id
_entity_poly.type
_entity_poly.pdbx_seq_one_letter_code
_entity_poly.pdbx_strand_id
1 'polypeptide(L)'
;MGGREGNPVFARQDTTIFTVMSSLATKHGAINLGQGYPDKDGPLAIREAAARALREGPNQYPPMTGIPELRTAIANHDAHFYRVEFDPKSEVVVTSGATEALADSFMALIGPGDEAVIIEPAYDSYRPMLEALGACVKSVRLEPPDFRLTEPMLAGAFSNKTKLIAVNSPLNPVGRVFDRNELELLAAFVSRYRAYAVCDDVYEHIVFDDYEHIALISLPNMRERCLRIGSAGKMFSLTGWKVGWVTGPEPLVRLVANAHQFNTFTTSPALQLGVAYALENEMNFTLSLTRELQAKRDFLIEALTRAGFGVFPCEGTYFLTADSSKLTEESDRIFCERLTREAGVAAIPFSPFYGQDGPSGLIRFAFCKGMDVLNEAANRLEKYFSPVAPR
;
A
#
# COMPACT_ATOMS: atom_id res chain seq x y z
N MET A 1 19.58 -20.38 -31.67
CA MET A 1 20.18 -20.48 -30.33
C MET A 1 19.08 -20.17 -29.32
N GLY A 2 18.48 -21.19 -28.70
CA GLY A 2 17.48 -20.99 -27.64
C GLY A 2 18.19 -20.48 -26.38
N GLY A 3 18.21 -19.17 -26.19
CA GLY A 3 18.67 -18.58 -24.93
C GLY A 3 17.85 -19.13 -23.79
N ARG A 4 18.46 -19.51 -22.67
CA ARG A 4 17.75 -19.77 -21.42
C ARG A 4 17.13 -18.45 -21.00
N GLU A 5 15.80 -18.32 -21.17
CA GLU A 5 15.05 -17.19 -20.64
C GLU A 5 15.15 -17.21 -19.11
N GLY A 6 15.19 -16.03 -18.50
CA GLY A 6 15.17 -15.91 -17.03
C GLY A 6 13.84 -16.40 -16.43
N ASN A 7 13.56 -16.02 -15.19
CA ASN A 7 12.27 -16.36 -14.57
C ASN A 7 11.11 -15.83 -15.45
N PRO A 8 10.21 -16.73 -15.92
CA PRO A 8 9.19 -16.37 -16.91
C PRO A 8 8.17 -15.36 -16.39
N VAL A 9 7.99 -15.24 -15.08
CA VAL A 9 7.12 -14.22 -14.48
C VAL A 9 7.73 -12.83 -14.70
N PHE A 10 8.98 -12.65 -14.34
CA PHE A 10 9.64 -11.34 -14.49
C PHE A 10 10.00 -11.03 -15.95
N ALA A 11 10.24 -12.03 -16.78
CA ALA A 11 10.47 -11.84 -18.21
C ALA A 11 9.24 -11.31 -18.98
N ARG A 12 8.03 -11.48 -18.42
CA ARG A 12 6.78 -10.96 -18.99
C ARG A 12 6.37 -9.60 -18.42
N GLN A 13 7.05 -9.14 -17.35
CA GLN A 13 6.73 -7.85 -16.75
C GLN A 13 7.30 -6.72 -17.59
N ASP A 14 6.45 -5.85 -18.05
CA ASP A 14 6.83 -4.56 -18.61
C ASP A 14 7.21 -3.58 -17.50
N THR A 15 7.71 -2.42 -17.89
CA THR A 15 7.89 -1.28 -16.98
C THR A 15 6.57 -0.96 -16.29
N THR A 16 6.59 -0.82 -14.96
CA THR A 16 5.36 -0.58 -14.18
C THR A 16 4.62 0.66 -14.69
N ILE A 17 3.30 0.63 -14.61
CA ILE A 17 2.46 1.76 -15.03
C ILE A 17 2.84 3.06 -14.31
N PHE A 18 3.30 2.96 -13.06
CA PHE A 18 3.78 4.11 -12.28
C PHE A 18 5.00 4.76 -12.93
N THR A 19 5.96 3.95 -13.38
CA THR A 19 7.17 4.44 -14.07
C THR A 19 6.83 5.02 -15.44
N VAL A 20 5.95 4.37 -16.20
CA VAL A 20 5.48 4.85 -17.50
C VAL A 20 4.84 6.23 -17.37
N MET A 21 3.87 6.39 -16.47
CA MET A 21 3.16 7.65 -16.27
C MET A 21 4.06 8.75 -15.69
N SER A 22 5.00 8.40 -14.81
CA SER A 22 5.97 9.38 -14.28
C SER A 22 6.96 9.87 -15.33
N SER A 23 7.44 8.97 -16.18
CA SER A 23 8.30 9.34 -17.30
C SER A 23 7.57 10.25 -18.28
N LEU A 24 6.29 9.95 -18.56
CA LEU A 24 5.44 10.78 -19.41
C LEU A 24 5.21 12.16 -18.78
N ALA A 25 4.91 12.22 -17.48
CA ALA A 25 4.74 13.48 -16.75
C ALA A 25 6.00 14.35 -16.81
N THR A 26 7.17 13.77 -16.57
CA THR A 26 8.46 14.47 -16.67
C THR A 26 8.69 14.99 -18.08
N LYS A 27 8.45 14.16 -19.10
CA LYS A 27 8.64 14.54 -20.52
C LYS A 27 7.78 15.73 -20.94
N HIS A 28 6.57 15.85 -20.39
CA HIS A 28 5.63 16.91 -20.77
C HIS A 28 5.51 18.05 -19.76
N GLY A 29 6.32 18.06 -18.69
CA GLY A 29 6.22 19.07 -17.63
C GLY A 29 4.86 19.05 -16.92
N ALA A 30 4.23 17.86 -16.86
CA ALA A 30 2.94 17.68 -16.24
C ALA A 30 3.06 17.53 -14.72
N ILE A 31 2.05 18.01 -14.00
CA ILE A 31 1.91 17.77 -12.57
C ILE A 31 1.61 16.29 -12.34
N ASN A 32 2.45 15.61 -11.58
CA ASN A 32 2.31 14.17 -11.35
C ASN A 32 1.46 13.88 -10.11
N LEU A 33 0.15 13.68 -10.30
CA LEU A 33 -0.77 13.15 -9.29
C LEU A 33 -0.91 11.62 -9.36
N GLY A 34 -0.09 10.94 -10.15
CA GLY A 34 -0.07 9.47 -10.21
C GLY A 34 0.77 8.84 -9.12
N GLN A 35 1.84 9.52 -8.66
CA GLN A 35 2.80 8.98 -7.70
C GLN A 35 2.37 9.16 -6.25
N GLY A 36 2.38 8.03 -5.51
CA GLY A 36 1.98 7.96 -4.11
C GLY A 36 3.13 8.23 -3.13
N TYR A 37 3.81 9.36 -3.25
CA TYR A 37 4.75 9.82 -2.23
C TYR A 37 4.55 11.33 -1.98
N PRO A 38 4.64 11.76 -0.70
CA PRO A 38 4.52 13.18 -0.33
C PRO A 38 5.63 14.04 -0.93
N ASP A 39 5.33 15.33 -1.15
CA ASP A 39 6.32 16.32 -1.58
C ASP A 39 7.13 16.87 -0.39
N LYS A 40 6.64 16.67 0.83
CA LYS A 40 7.30 17.11 2.07
C LYS A 40 7.98 15.94 2.73
N ASP A 41 9.18 16.16 3.24
CA ASP A 41 9.84 15.23 4.15
C ASP A 41 9.11 15.15 5.50
N GLY A 42 9.26 14.02 6.17
CA GLY A 42 8.78 13.81 7.53
C GLY A 42 9.38 14.76 8.56
N PRO A 43 8.96 14.64 9.84
CA PRO A 43 9.42 15.53 10.91
C PRO A 43 10.94 15.69 11.00
N LEU A 44 11.39 16.92 11.23
CA LEU A 44 12.82 17.21 11.36
C LEU A 44 13.46 16.43 12.52
N ALA A 45 12.75 16.28 13.65
CA ALA A 45 13.22 15.55 14.81
C ALA A 45 13.60 14.09 14.50
N ILE A 46 12.79 13.41 13.68
CA ILE A 46 13.06 12.04 13.22
C ILE A 46 14.32 11.99 12.35
N ARG A 47 14.46 12.95 11.42
CA ARG A 47 15.61 13.04 10.52
C ARG A 47 16.91 13.37 11.30
N GLU A 48 16.83 14.22 12.30
CA GLU A 48 17.95 14.55 13.18
C GLU A 48 18.35 13.37 14.08
N ALA A 49 17.38 12.57 14.57
CA ALA A 49 17.68 11.35 15.32
C ALA A 49 18.48 10.36 14.46
N ALA A 50 18.06 10.12 13.21
CA ALA A 50 18.79 9.27 12.29
C ALA A 50 20.16 9.85 11.90
N ALA A 51 20.25 11.15 11.64
CA ALA A 51 21.51 11.82 11.32
C ALA A 51 22.52 11.75 12.48
N ARG A 52 22.05 11.86 13.71
CA ARG A 52 22.87 11.66 14.92
C ARG A 52 23.38 10.22 14.99
N ALA A 53 22.50 9.24 14.81
CA ALA A 53 22.87 7.84 14.82
C ALA A 53 23.90 7.49 13.73
N LEU A 54 23.82 8.09 12.54
CA LEU A 54 24.85 7.96 11.50
C LEU A 54 26.21 8.48 11.93
N ARG A 55 26.26 9.62 12.63
CA ARG A 55 27.51 10.24 13.10
C ARG A 55 28.15 9.50 14.28
N GLU A 56 27.31 9.05 15.22
CA GLU A 56 27.75 8.44 16.47
C GLU A 56 28.02 6.94 16.34
N GLY A 57 27.39 6.29 15.37
CA GLY A 57 27.52 4.86 15.12
C GLY A 57 26.80 3.98 16.17
N PRO A 58 26.99 2.66 16.11
CA PRO A 58 27.80 1.94 15.14
C PRO A 58 27.15 1.86 13.74
N ASN A 59 27.96 2.02 12.68
CA ASN A 59 27.54 1.86 11.29
C ASN A 59 27.91 0.46 10.75
N GLN A 60 27.74 -0.55 11.57
CA GLN A 60 27.98 -1.95 11.26
C GLN A 60 26.64 -2.71 11.24
N TYR A 61 26.65 -3.94 10.81
CA TYR A 61 25.45 -4.76 10.77
C TYR A 61 24.75 -4.83 12.14
N PRO A 62 23.49 -4.40 12.23
CA PRO A 62 22.68 -4.64 13.43
C PRO A 62 22.23 -6.09 13.49
N PRO A 63 21.54 -6.54 14.55
CA PRO A 63 20.87 -7.82 14.57
C PRO A 63 19.96 -8.00 13.34
N MET A 64 19.98 -9.19 12.74
CA MET A 64 19.25 -9.51 11.52
C MET A 64 17.75 -9.18 11.64
N THR A 65 17.12 -9.46 12.78
CA THR A 65 15.71 -9.15 13.01
C THR A 65 15.41 -7.69 13.34
N GLY A 66 16.43 -6.82 13.34
CA GLY A 66 16.33 -5.41 13.71
C GLY A 66 16.86 -5.10 15.12
N ILE A 67 17.12 -3.81 15.36
CA ILE A 67 17.61 -3.35 16.67
C ILE A 67 16.53 -3.49 17.75
N PRO A 68 16.91 -3.81 18.99
CA PRO A 68 15.96 -4.00 20.10
C PRO A 68 15.06 -2.79 20.34
N GLU A 69 15.58 -1.58 20.19
CA GLU A 69 14.85 -0.32 20.39
C GLU A 69 13.65 -0.23 19.42
N LEU A 70 13.90 -0.47 18.14
CA LEU A 70 12.81 -0.40 17.13
C LEU A 70 11.81 -1.54 17.32
N ARG A 71 12.26 -2.75 17.58
CA ARG A 71 11.37 -3.89 17.80
C ARG A 71 10.47 -3.68 19.02
N THR A 72 11.00 -3.10 20.09
CA THR A 72 10.23 -2.72 21.28
C THR A 72 9.22 -1.61 20.97
N ALA A 73 9.64 -0.58 20.25
CA ALA A 73 8.76 0.51 19.84
C ALA A 73 7.60 0.02 18.97
N ILE A 74 7.86 -0.92 18.04
CA ILE A 74 6.81 -1.56 17.21
C ILE A 74 5.83 -2.36 18.07
N ALA A 75 6.34 -3.21 18.99
CA ALA A 75 5.48 -3.99 19.87
C ALA A 75 4.59 -3.10 20.77
N ASN A 76 5.15 -2.00 21.29
CA ASN A 76 4.40 -1.01 22.07
C ASN A 76 3.34 -0.28 21.23
N HIS A 77 3.66 0.05 19.99
CA HIS A 77 2.72 0.64 19.04
C HIS A 77 1.52 -0.29 18.81
N ASP A 78 1.74 -1.56 18.52
CA ASP A 78 0.67 -2.52 18.26
C ASP A 78 -0.18 -2.80 19.51
N ALA A 79 0.44 -2.86 20.69
CA ALA A 79 -0.27 -2.97 21.96
C ALA A 79 -1.14 -1.74 22.25
N HIS A 80 -0.66 -0.53 21.92
CA HIS A 80 -1.38 0.72 22.14
C HIS A 80 -2.60 0.86 21.22
N PHE A 81 -2.40 0.69 19.90
CA PHE A 81 -3.42 0.97 18.90
C PHE A 81 -4.38 -0.19 18.66
N TYR A 82 -3.89 -1.45 18.70
CA TYR A 82 -4.66 -2.63 18.31
C TYR A 82 -4.97 -3.58 19.47
N ARG A 83 -4.42 -3.32 20.68
CA ARG A 83 -4.56 -4.20 21.85
C ARG A 83 -4.00 -5.60 21.59
N VAL A 84 -2.99 -5.70 20.76
CA VAL A 84 -2.27 -6.94 20.46
C VAL A 84 -0.86 -6.84 21.02
N GLU A 85 -0.57 -7.70 21.99
CA GLU A 85 0.76 -7.77 22.60
C GLU A 85 1.66 -8.72 21.79
N PHE A 86 2.88 -8.26 21.49
CA PHE A 86 3.92 -9.03 20.84
C PHE A 86 5.18 -9.06 21.71
N ASP A 87 5.85 -10.22 21.75
CA ASP A 87 7.21 -10.27 22.27
C ASP A 87 8.17 -9.64 21.25
N PRO A 88 8.80 -8.50 21.56
CA PRO A 88 9.70 -7.86 20.62
C PRO A 88 10.91 -8.73 20.23
N LYS A 89 11.23 -9.78 21.00
CA LYS A 89 12.38 -10.67 20.73
C LYS A 89 12.07 -11.77 19.70
N SER A 90 10.83 -12.20 19.59
CA SER A 90 10.47 -13.37 18.78
C SER A 90 9.35 -13.10 17.77
N GLU A 91 8.59 -12.01 17.93
CA GLU A 91 7.38 -11.75 17.17
C GLU A 91 7.43 -10.47 16.31
N VAL A 92 8.62 -9.87 16.15
CA VAL A 92 8.88 -8.67 15.36
C VAL A 92 10.12 -8.85 14.50
N VAL A 93 10.02 -8.58 13.19
CA VAL A 93 11.15 -8.47 12.25
C VAL A 93 11.10 -7.14 11.53
N VAL A 94 12.21 -6.41 11.53
CA VAL A 94 12.39 -5.16 10.77
C VAL A 94 12.89 -5.50 9.38
N THR A 95 12.30 -4.86 8.36
CA THR A 95 12.59 -5.10 6.95
C THR A 95 12.92 -3.81 6.21
N SER A 96 13.52 -3.93 5.03
CA SER A 96 13.80 -2.78 4.15
C SER A 96 12.52 -2.30 3.44
N GLY A 97 11.58 -1.86 4.24
CA GLY A 97 10.25 -1.40 3.87
C GLY A 97 9.24 -2.53 3.71
N ALA A 98 7.95 -2.14 3.57
CA ALA A 98 6.85 -3.09 3.46
C ALA A 98 6.94 -4.01 2.23
N THR A 99 7.56 -3.57 1.12
CA THR A 99 7.72 -4.41 -0.07
C THR A 99 8.57 -5.63 0.21
N GLU A 100 9.66 -5.48 0.98
CA GLU A 100 10.43 -6.63 1.45
C GLU A 100 9.64 -7.48 2.44
N ALA A 101 8.95 -6.86 3.40
CA ALA A 101 8.09 -7.56 4.35
C ALA A 101 7.06 -8.48 3.67
N LEU A 102 6.44 -8.00 2.59
CA LEU A 102 5.55 -8.78 1.73
C LEU A 102 6.29 -9.94 1.04
N ALA A 103 7.42 -9.64 0.40
CA ALA A 103 8.22 -10.65 -0.30
C ALA A 103 8.65 -11.77 0.65
N ASP A 104 9.20 -11.42 1.81
CA ASP A 104 9.65 -12.38 2.82
C ASP A 104 8.49 -13.20 3.41
N SER A 105 7.32 -12.55 3.63
CA SER A 105 6.12 -13.23 4.10
C SER A 105 5.59 -14.23 3.06
N PHE A 106 5.60 -13.86 1.78
CA PHE A 106 5.20 -14.77 0.70
C PHE A 106 6.21 -15.92 0.54
N MET A 107 7.51 -15.62 0.54
CA MET A 107 8.57 -16.63 0.48
C MET A 107 8.51 -17.61 1.67
N ALA A 108 8.14 -17.11 2.85
CA ALA A 108 8.03 -17.89 4.07
C ALA A 108 6.84 -18.86 4.05
N LEU A 109 5.75 -18.51 3.37
CA LEU A 109 4.47 -19.22 3.47
C LEU A 109 4.07 -19.98 2.22
N ILE A 110 4.59 -19.61 1.03
CA ILE A 110 4.18 -20.16 -0.26
C ILE A 110 5.26 -21.04 -0.86
N GLY A 111 4.83 -22.19 -1.33
CA GLY A 111 5.61 -23.09 -2.17
C GLY A 111 4.94 -23.34 -3.52
N PRO A 112 5.66 -24.00 -4.46
CA PRO A 112 5.12 -24.32 -5.78
C PRO A 112 3.83 -25.14 -5.69
N GLY A 113 2.77 -24.66 -6.38
CA GLY A 113 1.46 -25.33 -6.43
C GLY A 113 0.49 -24.96 -5.31
N ASP A 114 0.92 -24.20 -4.31
CA ASP A 114 0.01 -23.62 -3.32
C ASP A 114 -0.92 -22.58 -3.97
N GLU A 115 -2.13 -22.41 -3.42
CA GLU A 115 -3.03 -21.35 -3.82
C GLU A 115 -2.88 -20.14 -2.89
N ALA A 116 -2.74 -18.95 -3.49
CA ALA A 116 -2.75 -17.67 -2.82
C ALA A 116 -3.93 -16.82 -3.31
N VAL A 117 -4.64 -16.20 -2.38
CA VAL A 117 -5.75 -15.28 -2.69
C VAL A 117 -5.25 -13.85 -2.56
N ILE A 118 -5.59 -13.00 -3.53
CA ILE A 118 -5.40 -11.55 -3.47
C ILE A 118 -6.75 -10.86 -3.63
N ILE A 119 -6.91 -9.71 -3.00
CA ILE A 119 -8.09 -8.85 -3.17
C ILE A 119 -7.76 -7.81 -4.23
N GLU A 120 -8.51 -7.81 -5.33
CA GLU A 120 -8.37 -6.82 -6.40
C GLU A 120 -9.48 -5.76 -6.32
N PRO A 121 -9.14 -4.49 -6.59
CA PRO A 121 -7.86 -3.99 -7.12
C PRO A 121 -6.73 -4.14 -6.11
N ALA A 122 -5.55 -4.58 -6.57
CA ALA A 122 -4.43 -4.95 -5.71
C ALA A 122 -3.17 -4.12 -6.04
N TYR A 123 -2.32 -3.91 -5.04
CA TYR A 123 -0.99 -3.36 -5.29
C TYR A 123 -0.20 -4.29 -6.23
N ASP A 124 0.44 -3.70 -7.23
CA ASP A 124 1.03 -4.39 -8.39
C ASP A 124 2.11 -5.42 -8.05
N SER A 125 2.70 -5.35 -6.86
CA SER A 125 3.75 -6.28 -6.43
C SER A 125 3.22 -7.65 -5.94
N TYR A 126 1.96 -7.76 -5.48
CA TYR A 126 1.49 -9.01 -4.86
C TYR A 126 1.49 -10.17 -5.84
N ARG A 127 0.80 -10.02 -6.97
CA ARG A 127 0.64 -11.09 -7.96
C ARG A 127 1.99 -11.59 -8.50
N PRO A 128 2.90 -10.75 -9.03
CA PRO A 128 4.16 -11.24 -9.58
C PRO A 128 5.06 -11.89 -8.53
N MET A 129 5.06 -11.43 -7.29
CA MET A 129 5.81 -12.08 -6.21
C MET A 129 5.28 -13.50 -5.94
N LEU A 130 3.97 -13.66 -5.81
CA LEU A 130 3.33 -14.96 -5.57
C LEU A 130 3.51 -15.92 -6.75
N GLU A 131 3.31 -15.45 -7.97
CA GLU A 131 3.50 -16.25 -9.18
C GLU A 131 4.98 -16.68 -9.37
N ALA A 132 5.94 -15.81 -9.02
CA ALA A 132 7.36 -16.15 -9.09
C ALA A 132 7.77 -17.27 -8.11
N LEU A 133 7.01 -17.44 -7.01
CA LEU A 133 7.15 -18.54 -6.07
C LEU A 133 6.42 -19.82 -6.52
N GLY A 134 5.74 -19.77 -7.67
CA GLY A 134 4.98 -20.90 -8.21
C GLY A 134 3.57 -21.05 -7.65
N ALA A 135 3.03 -20.02 -7.01
CA ALA A 135 1.66 -20.03 -6.51
C ALA A 135 0.63 -19.96 -7.65
N CYS A 136 -0.50 -20.61 -7.43
CA CYS A 136 -1.72 -20.38 -8.21
C CYS A 136 -2.49 -19.22 -7.56
N VAL A 137 -2.40 -18.03 -8.17
CA VAL A 137 -3.04 -16.83 -7.62
C VAL A 137 -4.51 -16.78 -8.01
N LYS A 138 -5.38 -16.66 -7.01
CA LYS A 138 -6.83 -16.47 -7.13
C LYS A 138 -7.18 -15.04 -6.74
N SER A 139 -8.15 -14.44 -7.42
CA SER A 139 -8.58 -13.06 -7.14
C SER A 139 -9.96 -13.03 -6.50
N VAL A 140 -10.09 -12.24 -5.45
CA VAL A 140 -11.36 -11.70 -4.97
C VAL A 140 -11.51 -10.32 -5.58
N ARG A 141 -12.42 -10.19 -6.55
CA ARG A 141 -12.61 -8.94 -7.29
C ARG A 141 -13.65 -8.07 -6.62
N LEU A 142 -13.21 -6.92 -6.13
CA LEU A 142 -14.12 -5.88 -5.67
C LEU A 142 -14.52 -5.00 -6.86
N GLU A 143 -15.80 -4.66 -6.93
CA GLU A 143 -16.37 -3.92 -8.05
C GLU A 143 -16.95 -2.57 -7.59
N PRO A 144 -16.89 -1.53 -8.46
CA PRO A 144 -17.55 -0.27 -8.18
C PRO A 144 -19.09 -0.49 -8.12
N PRO A 145 -19.83 0.40 -7.46
CA PRO A 145 -19.34 1.65 -6.86
C PRO A 145 -18.77 1.47 -5.45
N ASP A 146 -19.09 0.40 -4.74
CA ASP A 146 -18.85 0.31 -3.30
C ASP A 146 -17.58 -0.45 -2.95
N PHE A 147 -17.04 -1.24 -3.87
CA PHE A 147 -15.86 -2.09 -3.66
C PHE A 147 -15.97 -2.93 -2.37
N ARG A 148 -17.15 -3.47 -2.09
CA ARG A 148 -17.42 -4.25 -0.88
C ARG A 148 -17.02 -5.70 -1.03
N LEU A 149 -16.44 -6.21 0.06
CA LEU A 149 -16.13 -7.64 0.18
C LEU A 149 -17.38 -8.42 0.57
N THR A 150 -17.69 -9.49 -0.16
CA THR A 150 -18.87 -10.31 0.07
C THR A 150 -18.53 -11.79 0.21
N GLU A 151 -19.40 -12.55 0.88
CA GLU A 151 -19.24 -13.98 1.06
C GLU A 151 -19.13 -14.75 -0.28
N PRO A 152 -19.97 -14.50 -1.32
CA PRO A 152 -19.82 -15.18 -2.59
C PRO A 152 -18.46 -14.97 -3.28
N MET A 153 -17.87 -13.78 -3.15
CA MET A 153 -16.53 -13.49 -3.71
C MET A 153 -15.45 -14.33 -3.03
N LEU A 154 -15.47 -14.41 -1.70
CA LEU A 154 -14.55 -15.26 -0.95
C LEU A 154 -14.77 -16.73 -1.24
N ALA A 155 -16.02 -17.19 -1.29
CA ALA A 155 -16.34 -18.58 -1.58
C ALA A 155 -15.87 -19.00 -3.00
N GLY A 156 -15.87 -18.08 -3.95
CA GLY A 156 -15.36 -18.31 -5.31
C GLY A 156 -13.82 -18.39 -5.40
N ALA A 157 -13.12 -17.77 -4.47
CA ALA A 157 -11.65 -17.69 -4.47
C ALA A 157 -10.97 -18.72 -3.56
N PHE A 158 -11.58 -19.06 -2.41
CA PHE A 158 -10.99 -19.99 -1.45
C PHE A 158 -11.25 -21.47 -1.80
N SER A 159 -10.26 -22.30 -1.58
CA SER A 159 -10.34 -23.75 -1.67
C SER A 159 -9.53 -24.42 -0.54
N ASN A 160 -9.60 -25.75 -0.43
CA ASN A 160 -8.76 -26.50 0.52
C ASN A 160 -7.25 -26.43 0.22
N LYS A 161 -6.86 -25.84 -0.92
CA LYS A 161 -5.48 -25.58 -1.30
C LYS A 161 -5.03 -24.15 -0.97
N THR A 162 -5.96 -23.28 -0.56
CA THR A 162 -5.64 -21.89 -0.22
C THR A 162 -4.73 -21.86 0.99
N LYS A 163 -3.52 -21.36 0.78
CA LYS A 163 -2.48 -21.26 1.79
C LYS A 163 -2.47 -19.91 2.49
N LEU A 164 -2.64 -18.84 1.72
CA LEU A 164 -2.71 -17.49 2.26
C LEU A 164 -3.67 -16.59 1.48
N ILE A 165 -4.07 -15.50 2.15
CA ILE A 165 -4.66 -14.33 1.52
C ILE A 165 -3.83 -13.09 1.83
N ALA A 166 -3.56 -12.26 0.82
CA ALA A 166 -3.01 -10.93 1.00
C ALA A 166 -4.15 -9.91 1.14
N VAL A 167 -4.11 -9.13 2.21
CA VAL A 167 -5.15 -8.15 2.58
C VAL A 167 -4.48 -6.78 2.70
N ASN A 168 -5.04 -5.76 2.06
CA ASN A 168 -4.59 -4.38 2.24
C ASN A 168 -5.76 -3.52 2.72
N SER A 169 -5.64 -2.96 3.91
CA SER A 169 -6.61 -2.02 4.48
C SER A 169 -5.89 -0.96 5.32
N PRO A 170 -6.13 0.32 5.08
CA PRO A 170 -6.88 0.94 3.98
C PRO A 170 -6.38 0.55 2.60
N LEU A 171 -7.32 0.34 1.66
CA LEU A 171 -7.07 -0.29 0.36
C LEU A 171 -6.52 0.68 -0.68
N ASN A 172 -5.31 0.46 -1.15
CA ASN A 172 -4.77 1.10 -2.36
C ASN A 172 -5.15 0.25 -3.59
N PRO A 173 -5.84 0.80 -4.62
CA PRO A 173 -5.94 2.21 -5.01
C PRO A 173 -7.23 2.94 -4.58
N VAL A 174 -8.20 2.27 -4.00
CA VAL A 174 -9.58 2.76 -3.84
C VAL A 174 -9.70 3.79 -2.71
N GLY A 175 -8.90 3.66 -1.66
CA GLY A 175 -9.04 4.46 -0.45
C GLY A 175 -10.10 3.92 0.52
N ARG A 176 -10.55 2.68 0.35
CA ARG A 176 -11.55 2.07 1.21
C ARG A 176 -10.95 1.46 2.46
N VAL A 177 -11.67 1.51 3.57
CA VAL A 177 -11.34 0.82 4.84
C VAL A 177 -12.33 -0.35 5.01
N PHE A 178 -11.84 -1.56 5.20
CA PHE A 178 -12.73 -2.69 5.46
C PHE A 178 -13.41 -2.55 6.83
N ASP A 179 -14.72 -2.66 6.84
CA ASP A 179 -15.49 -2.61 8.07
C ASP A 179 -15.38 -3.92 8.89
N ARG A 180 -15.84 -3.89 10.13
CA ARG A 180 -15.79 -5.04 11.04
C ARG A 180 -16.46 -6.28 10.46
N ASN A 181 -17.60 -6.14 9.79
CA ASN A 181 -18.34 -7.28 9.24
C ASN A 181 -17.55 -7.96 8.10
N GLU A 182 -16.91 -7.15 7.25
CA GLU A 182 -16.05 -7.65 6.17
C GLU A 182 -14.82 -8.37 6.72
N LEU A 183 -14.20 -7.83 7.76
CA LEU A 183 -13.05 -8.45 8.41
C LEU A 183 -13.44 -9.72 9.18
N GLU A 184 -14.58 -9.77 9.83
CA GLU A 184 -15.11 -10.98 10.48
C GLU A 184 -15.45 -12.07 9.47
N LEU A 185 -16.03 -11.70 8.33
CA LEU A 185 -16.26 -12.59 7.21
C LEU A 185 -14.94 -13.17 6.68
N LEU A 186 -13.94 -12.32 6.47
CA LEU A 186 -12.60 -12.74 6.05
C LEU A 186 -11.95 -13.69 7.07
N ALA A 187 -12.02 -13.35 8.37
CA ALA A 187 -11.52 -14.17 9.46
C ALA A 187 -12.17 -15.56 9.49
N ALA A 188 -13.48 -15.64 9.22
CA ALA A 188 -14.20 -16.91 9.12
C ALA A 188 -13.65 -17.79 7.99
N PHE A 189 -13.39 -17.20 6.80
CA PHE A 189 -12.80 -17.93 5.68
C PHE A 189 -11.36 -18.36 5.95
N VAL A 190 -10.51 -17.49 6.47
CA VAL A 190 -9.14 -17.79 6.87
C VAL A 190 -9.13 -18.97 7.87
N SER A 191 -10.02 -18.95 8.87
CA SER A 191 -10.12 -20.02 9.87
C SER A 191 -10.65 -21.31 9.26
N ARG A 192 -11.73 -21.26 8.47
CA ARG A 192 -12.37 -22.41 7.83
C ARG A 192 -11.41 -23.19 6.93
N TYR A 193 -10.62 -22.48 6.14
CA TYR A 193 -9.66 -23.09 5.22
C TYR A 193 -8.27 -23.28 5.82
N ARG A 194 -8.07 -22.89 7.09
CA ARG A 194 -6.79 -22.96 7.81
C ARG A 194 -5.67 -22.21 7.07
N ALA A 195 -6.05 -21.16 6.35
CA ALA A 195 -5.14 -20.30 5.64
C ALA A 195 -4.43 -19.31 6.59
N TYR A 196 -3.46 -18.59 6.06
CA TYR A 196 -2.81 -17.44 6.70
C TYR A 196 -3.28 -16.15 6.05
N ALA A 197 -3.26 -15.05 6.81
CA ALA A 197 -3.46 -13.71 6.29
C ALA A 197 -2.15 -12.92 6.36
N VAL A 198 -1.75 -12.30 5.25
CA VAL A 198 -0.66 -11.33 5.19
C VAL A 198 -1.32 -9.96 5.01
N CYS A 199 -1.30 -9.16 6.08
CA CYS A 199 -2.02 -7.90 6.18
C CYS A 199 -1.06 -6.74 5.89
N ASP A 200 -1.23 -6.08 4.77
CA ASP A 200 -0.52 -4.86 4.39
C ASP A 200 -1.26 -3.64 4.96
N ASP A 201 -0.92 -3.29 6.22
CA ASP A 201 -1.55 -2.23 6.99
C ASP A 201 -0.80 -0.89 6.89
N VAL A 202 0.00 -0.69 5.84
CA VAL A 202 0.88 0.49 5.72
C VAL A 202 0.17 1.84 5.80
N TYR A 203 -1.12 1.89 5.54
CA TYR A 203 -1.95 3.10 5.64
C TYR A 203 -2.76 3.17 6.96
N GLU A 204 -2.49 2.34 7.93
CA GLU A 204 -3.24 2.18 9.18
C GLU A 204 -3.61 3.48 9.92
N HIS A 205 -2.75 4.50 9.85
CA HIS A 205 -2.98 5.82 10.46
C HIS A 205 -3.54 6.87 9.48
N ILE A 206 -3.78 6.51 8.22
CA ILE A 206 -4.34 7.42 7.23
C ILE A 206 -5.77 7.00 6.95
N VAL A 207 -6.63 7.31 7.90
CA VAL A 207 -8.07 7.02 7.90
C VAL A 207 -8.82 8.30 8.20
N PHE A 208 -9.91 8.58 7.49
CA PHE A 208 -10.61 9.85 7.52
C PHE A 208 -12.00 9.73 8.12
N ASP A 209 -12.55 10.87 8.47
CA ASP A 209 -13.89 11.00 9.05
C ASP A 209 -14.04 10.11 10.29
N ASP A 210 -15.13 9.37 10.42
CA ASP A 210 -15.42 8.47 11.55
C ASP A 210 -15.03 7.01 11.27
N TYR A 211 -14.25 6.75 10.21
CA TYR A 211 -13.76 5.40 9.92
C TYR A 211 -12.62 5.02 10.85
N GLU A 212 -12.50 3.74 11.14
CA GLU A 212 -11.46 3.18 12.01
C GLU A 212 -10.76 2.02 11.30
N HIS A 213 -9.42 2.03 11.30
CA HIS A 213 -8.65 0.87 10.88
C HIS A 213 -8.71 -0.20 11.95
N ILE A 214 -9.18 -1.38 11.58
CA ILE A 214 -9.20 -2.56 12.44
C ILE A 214 -8.14 -3.53 11.93
N ALA A 215 -7.12 -3.80 12.73
CA ALA A 215 -6.13 -4.81 12.38
C ALA A 215 -6.74 -6.22 12.44
N LEU A 216 -6.72 -6.96 11.33
CA LEU A 216 -7.33 -8.30 11.25
C LEU A 216 -6.80 -9.24 12.35
N ILE A 217 -5.53 -9.11 12.71
CA ILE A 217 -4.88 -9.92 13.75
C ILE A 217 -5.53 -9.74 15.14
N SER A 218 -6.22 -8.60 15.38
CA SER A 218 -6.91 -8.34 16.65
C SER A 218 -8.24 -9.06 16.78
N LEU A 219 -8.76 -9.64 15.70
CA LEU A 219 -10.02 -10.38 15.73
C LEU A 219 -9.86 -11.76 16.35
N PRO A 220 -10.93 -12.34 16.93
CA PRO A 220 -10.90 -13.67 17.52
C PRO A 220 -10.35 -14.72 16.54
N ASN A 221 -9.46 -15.58 17.04
CA ASN A 221 -8.79 -16.66 16.30
C ASN A 221 -7.84 -16.22 15.15
N MET A 222 -7.55 -14.93 15.02
CA MET A 222 -6.65 -14.43 13.98
C MET A 222 -5.19 -14.28 14.45
N ARG A 223 -4.95 -14.16 15.76
CA ARG A 223 -3.60 -13.97 16.34
C ARG A 223 -2.58 -14.99 15.82
N GLU A 224 -2.97 -16.26 15.70
CA GLU A 224 -2.08 -17.35 15.27
C GLU A 224 -1.99 -17.52 13.74
N ARG A 225 -2.69 -16.67 12.96
CA ARG A 225 -2.85 -16.85 11.51
C ARG A 225 -2.48 -15.63 10.71
N CYS A 226 -2.19 -14.51 11.35
CA CYS A 226 -1.89 -13.26 10.66
C CYS A 226 -0.43 -12.88 10.81
N LEU A 227 0.14 -12.40 9.71
CA LEU A 227 1.31 -11.54 9.67
C LEU A 227 0.82 -10.12 9.34
N ARG A 228 1.21 -9.15 10.16
CA ARG A 228 0.87 -7.75 9.99
C ARG A 228 2.11 -6.98 9.54
N ILE A 229 1.95 -6.15 8.50
CA ILE A 229 3.03 -5.37 7.90
C ILE A 229 2.78 -3.89 8.13
N GLY A 230 3.73 -3.21 8.77
CA GLY A 230 3.73 -1.77 8.97
C GLY A 230 4.83 -1.07 8.19
N SER A 231 4.73 0.25 8.05
CA SER A 231 5.70 1.05 7.30
C SER A 231 5.88 2.46 7.86
N ALA A 232 7.07 2.78 8.31
CA ALA A 232 7.44 4.14 8.70
C ALA A 232 7.31 5.14 7.54
N GLY A 233 7.51 4.67 6.30
CA GLY A 233 7.46 5.50 5.11
C GLY A 233 6.10 6.16 4.88
N LYS A 234 5.02 5.46 5.19
CA LYS A 234 3.65 5.99 5.06
C LYS A 234 3.24 6.79 6.30
N MET A 235 3.54 6.24 7.45
CA MET A 235 3.19 6.81 8.75
C MET A 235 3.84 8.17 8.99
N PHE A 236 5.11 8.34 8.62
CA PHE A 236 5.90 9.54 8.89
C PHE A 236 6.36 10.31 7.64
N SER A 237 5.78 10.04 6.47
CA SER A 237 6.20 10.67 5.19
C SER A 237 7.70 10.50 4.89
N LEU A 238 8.26 9.33 5.18
CA LEU A 238 9.66 8.96 5.00
C LEU A 238 9.81 7.78 4.03
N THR A 239 9.10 7.84 2.90
CA THR A 239 8.99 6.71 1.95
C THR A 239 10.34 6.23 1.42
N GLY A 240 11.31 7.14 1.25
CA GLY A 240 12.66 6.83 0.79
C GLY A 240 13.53 6.10 1.82
N TRP A 241 13.17 6.08 3.10
CA TRP A 241 13.95 5.41 4.14
C TRP A 241 13.86 3.89 4.06
N LYS A 242 12.80 3.38 3.49
CA LYS A 242 12.60 1.94 3.34
C LYS A 242 12.75 1.19 4.68
N VAL A 243 12.07 1.67 5.72
CA VAL A 243 11.96 0.96 7.00
C VAL A 243 10.51 0.50 7.17
N GLY A 244 10.35 -0.81 7.26
CA GLY A 244 9.09 -1.49 7.52
C GLY A 244 9.30 -2.63 8.51
N TRP A 245 8.26 -3.36 8.82
CA TRP A 245 8.32 -4.48 9.75
C TRP A 245 7.20 -5.47 9.53
N VAL A 246 7.41 -6.66 10.06
CA VAL A 246 6.40 -7.72 10.19
C VAL A 246 6.19 -8.00 11.67
N THR A 247 4.93 -8.04 12.11
CA THR A 247 4.53 -8.56 13.42
C THR A 247 3.58 -9.75 13.25
N GLY A 248 3.63 -10.71 14.19
CA GLY A 248 2.80 -11.90 14.15
C GLY A 248 3.23 -12.93 15.18
N PRO A 249 2.64 -14.13 15.18
CA PRO A 249 3.04 -15.19 16.10
C PRO A 249 4.45 -15.70 15.79
N GLU A 250 5.21 -16.02 16.84
CA GLU A 250 6.60 -16.48 16.73
C GLU A 250 6.84 -17.54 15.65
N PRO A 251 6.01 -18.60 15.49
CA PRO A 251 6.27 -19.61 14.46
C PRO A 251 6.26 -19.04 13.04
N LEU A 252 5.39 -18.07 12.74
CA LEU A 252 5.32 -17.42 11.42
C LEU A 252 6.43 -16.40 11.24
N VAL A 253 6.66 -15.55 12.24
CA VAL A 253 7.73 -14.53 12.23
C VAL A 253 9.10 -15.17 12.07
N ARG A 254 9.35 -16.33 12.68
CA ARG A 254 10.58 -17.09 12.49
C ARG A 254 10.78 -17.52 11.04
N LEU A 255 9.73 -17.94 10.33
CA LEU A 255 9.82 -18.28 8.91
C LEU A 255 10.12 -17.03 8.06
N VAL A 256 9.48 -15.91 8.36
CA VAL A 256 9.76 -14.63 7.71
C VAL A 256 11.21 -14.20 7.96
N ALA A 257 11.69 -14.31 9.20
CA ALA A 257 13.08 -13.98 9.55
C ALA A 257 14.09 -14.85 8.78
N ASN A 258 13.77 -16.13 8.56
CA ASN A 258 14.61 -17.01 7.75
C ASN A 258 14.65 -16.57 6.29
N ALA A 259 13.55 -16.11 5.70
CA ALA A 259 13.51 -15.57 4.36
C ALA A 259 14.31 -14.26 4.26
N HIS A 260 14.04 -13.33 5.20
CA HIS A 260 14.74 -12.05 5.34
C HIS A 260 16.27 -12.21 5.42
N GLN A 261 16.74 -13.19 6.19
CA GLN A 261 18.17 -13.48 6.35
C GLN A 261 18.89 -13.70 5.02
N PHE A 262 18.21 -14.30 4.04
CA PHE A 262 18.81 -14.64 2.74
C PHE A 262 18.43 -13.66 1.63
N ASN A 263 17.46 -12.76 1.87
CA ASN A 263 17.04 -11.74 0.93
C ASN A 263 17.85 -10.45 1.13
N THR A 264 17.63 -9.74 2.22
CA THR A 264 18.26 -8.44 2.51
C THR A 264 19.22 -8.53 3.70
N PHE A 265 19.03 -9.48 4.58
CA PHE A 265 19.77 -9.71 5.83
C PHE A 265 19.44 -8.69 6.91
N THR A 266 19.54 -7.41 6.64
CA THR A 266 19.25 -6.34 7.60
C THR A 266 19.07 -4.99 6.92
N THR A 267 18.54 -4.00 7.63
CA THR A 267 18.44 -2.62 7.16
C THR A 267 19.26 -1.67 8.03
N SER A 268 19.50 -0.45 7.54
CA SER A 268 20.38 0.54 8.19
C SER A 268 20.04 0.78 9.66
N PRO A 269 20.99 0.59 10.61
CA PRO A 269 20.75 0.79 12.04
C PRO A 269 20.40 2.25 12.38
N ALA A 270 20.98 3.21 11.66
CA ALA A 270 20.70 4.63 11.89
C ALA A 270 19.25 4.99 11.52
N LEU A 271 18.73 4.45 10.43
CA LEU A 271 17.32 4.65 10.03
C LEU A 271 16.39 3.93 10.99
N GLN A 272 16.77 2.76 11.49
CA GLN A 272 16.01 2.04 12.51
C GLN A 272 15.91 2.86 13.80
N LEU A 273 17.01 3.47 14.27
CA LEU A 273 17.00 4.35 15.45
C LEU A 273 16.12 5.59 15.24
N GLY A 274 16.17 6.19 14.04
CA GLY A 274 15.26 7.28 13.68
C GLY A 274 13.79 6.88 13.75
N VAL A 275 13.44 5.67 13.28
CA VAL A 275 12.05 5.17 13.32
C VAL A 275 11.64 4.76 14.73
N ALA A 276 12.55 4.18 15.55
CA ALA A 276 12.27 3.93 16.97
C ALA A 276 11.91 5.24 17.68
N TYR A 277 12.73 6.28 17.50
CA TYR A 277 12.45 7.62 18.04
C TYR A 277 11.06 8.13 17.55
N ALA A 278 10.75 7.92 16.27
CA ALA A 278 9.48 8.36 15.69
C ALA A 278 8.27 7.71 16.37
N LEU A 279 8.28 6.39 16.53
CA LEU A 279 7.20 5.63 17.16
C LEU A 279 7.02 6.01 18.64
N GLU A 280 8.10 6.36 19.33
CA GLU A 280 8.05 6.73 20.75
C GLU A 280 7.65 8.21 20.99
N ASN A 281 8.01 9.12 20.08
CA ASN A 281 7.94 10.56 20.36
C ASN A 281 7.10 11.37 19.38
N GLU A 282 6.87 10.87 18.16
CA GLU A 282 6.31 11.67 17.07
C GLU A 282 4.94 11.13 16.56
N MET A 283 4.26 10.28 17.32
CA MET A 283 2.94 9.76 16.92
C MET A 283 1.88 10.85 16.75
N ASN A 284 2.03 12.00 17.38
CA ASN A 284 1.17 13.17 17.15
C ASN A 284 1.26 13.70 15.70
N PHE A 285 2.39 13.45 15.02
CA PHE A 285 2.52 13.79 13.61
C PHE A 285 1.51 13.04 12.75
N THR A 286 1.23 11.78 13.03
CA THR A 286 0.27 10.99 12.24
C THR A 286 -1.12 11.61 12.29
N LEU A 287 -1.55 12.13 13.45
CA LEU A 287 -2.84 12.82 13.61
C LEU A 287 -2.89 14.12 12.80
N SER A 288 -1.79 14.89 12.80
CA SER A 288 -1.70 16.12 12.03
C SER A 288 -1.64 15.85 10.53
N LEU A 289 -0.89 14.82 10.13
CA LEU A 289 -0.82 14.37 8.74
C LEU A 289 -2.20 13.93 8.21
N THR A 290 -2.92 13.16 9.01
CA THR A 290 -4.25 12.67 8.61
C THR A 290 -5.22 13.82 8.42
N ARG A 291 -5.23 14.83 9.30
CA ARG A 291 -6.07 16.04 9.14
C ARG A 291 -5.67 16.85 7.90
N GLU A 292 -4.37 17.01 7.65
CA GLU A 292 -3.87 17.67 6.44
C GLU A 292 -4.31 16.93 5.17
N LEU A 293 -4.16 15.61 5.17
CA LEU A 293 -4.56 14.76 4.04
C LEU A 293 -6.06 14.77 3.82
N GLN A 294 -6.88 14.75 4.88
CA GLN A 294 -8.33 14.86 4.78
C GLN A 294 -8.75 16.16 4.08
N ALA A 295 -8.18 17.30 4.49
CA ALA A 295 -8.46 18.58 3.84
C ALA A 295 -8.05 18.58 2.35
N LYS A 296 -6.94 17.95 2.01
CA LYS A 296 -6.47 17.79 0.61
C LYS A 296 -7.38 16.86 -0.19
N ARG A 297 -7.86 15.77 0.42
CA ARG A 297 -8.86 14.87 -0.17
C ARG A 297 -10.12 15.63 -0.53
N ASP A 298 -10.68 16.36 0.42
CA ASP A 298 -11.92 17.10 0.26
C ASP A 298 -11.79 18.15 -0.85
N PHE A 299 -10.70 18.91 -0.84
CA PHE A 299 -10.38 19.85 -1.91
C PHE A 299 -10.32 19.19 -3.29
N LEU A 300 -9.60 18.03 -3.40
CA LEU A 300 -9.44 17.38 -4.69
C LEU A 300 -10.75 16.73 -5.17
N ILE A 301 -11.58 16.21 -4.26
CA ILE A 301 -12.93 15.70 -4.58
C ILE A 301 -13.76 16.81 -5.26
N GLU A 302 -13.82 17.99 -4.62
CA GLU A 302 -14.56 19.12 -5.17
C GLU A 302 -14.02 19.55 -6.55
N ALA A 303 -12.69 19.66 -6.69
CA ALA A 303 -12.06 20.04 -7.93
C ALA A 303 -12.32 19.05 -9.08
N LEU A 304 -12.17 17.75 -8.83
CA LEU A 304 -12.45 16.71 -9.82
C LEU A 304 -13.94 16.69 -10.20
N THR A 305 -14.83 16.88 -9.23
CA THR A 305 -16.27 16.95 -9.48
C THR A 305 -16.61 18.15 -10.37
N ARG A 306 -16.03 19.35 -10.11
CA ARG A 306 -16.20 20.53 -10.99
C ARG A 306 -15.65 20.30 -12.38
N ALA A 307 -14.58 19.53 -12.52
CA ALA A 307 -14.01 19.14 -13.81
C ALA A 307 -14.84 18.07 -14.55
N GLY A 308 -15.89 17.52 -13.93
CA GLY A 308 -16.83 16.57 -14.53
C GLY A 308 -16.57 15.10 -14.26
N PHE A 309 -15.61 14.76 -13.41
CA PHE A 309 -15.38 13.37 -12.97
C PHE A 309 -16.45 12.90 -11.97
N GLY A 310 -16.80 11.62 -12.03
CA GLY A 310 -17.46 10.94 -10.92
C GLY A 310 -16.40 10.54 -9.89
N VAL A 311 -16.51 11.01 -8.63
CA VAL A 311 -15.51 10.70 -7.61
C VAL A 311 -16.06 9.69 -6.62
N PHE A 312 -15.31 8.62 -6.34
CA PHE A 312 -15.69 7.62 -5.36
C PHE A 312 -15.33 8.08 -3.93
N PRO A 313 -16.06 7.59 -2.90
CA PRO A 313 -15.70 7.83 -1.51
C PRO A 313 -14.25 7.39 -1.23
N CYS A 314 -13.56 8.17 -0.38
CA CYS A 314 -12.21 7.85 0.06
C CYS A 314 -12.16 7.92 1.59
N GLU A 315 -12.10 6.76 2.21
CA GLU A 315 -12.16 6.55 3.65
C GLU A 315 -10.76 6.53 4.29
N GLY A 316 -9.73 6.29 3.47
CA GLY A 316 -8.33 6.22 3.91
C GLY A 316 -7.34 6.26 2.76
N THR A 317 -6.07 6.06 3.05
CA THR A 317 -4.93 6.24 2.14
C THR A 317 -4.72 7.72 1.76
N TYR A 318 -4.02 7.98 0.66
CA TYR A 318 -3.92 9.31 0.04
C TYR A 318 -4.19 9.25 -1.48
N PHE A 319 -5.09 8.33 -1.85
CA PHE A 319 -5.51 8.14 -3.24
C PHE A 319 -7.02 8.36 -3.38
N LEU A 320 -7.39 9.00 -4.48
CA LEU A 320 -8.77 9.11 -4.94
C LEU A 320 -8.96 8.30 -6.21
N THR A 321 -10.03 7.52 -6.26
CA THR A 321 -10.50 6.89 -7.48
C THR A 321 -11.59 7.76 -8.10
N ALA A 322 -11.46 8.02 -9.40
CA ALA A 322 -12.40 8.82 -10.15
C ALA A 322 -12.85 8.08 -11.42
N ASP A 323 -14.13 8.23 -11.75
CA ASP A 323 -14.76 7.75 -12.97
C ASP A 323 -14.69 8.83 -14.03
N SER A 324 -14.07 8.53 -15.16
CA SER A 324 -13.93 9.40 -16.31
C SER A 324 -14.93 9.10 -17.45
N SER A 325 -15.84 8.16 -17.28
CA SER A 325 -16.76 7.68 -18.32
C SER A 325 -17.67 8.77 -18.91
N LYS A 326 -17.95 9.84 -18.15
CA LYS A 326 -18.69 11.00 -18.63
C LYS A 326 -17.83 11.96 -19.46
N LEU A 327 -16.51 11.85 -19.43
CA LEU A 327 -15.55 12.73 -20.08
C LEU A 327 -14.94 12.12 -21.34
N THR A 328 -14.98 10.79 -21.44
CA THR A 328 -14.36 10.06 -22.56
C THR A 328 -14.90 8.64 -22.68
N GLU A 329 -14.85 8.11 -23.91
CA GLU A 329 -15.07 6.69 -24.20
C GLU A 329 -13.77 5.89 -24.34
N GLU A 330 -12.61 6.55 -24.19
CA GLU A 330 -11.31 5.91 -24.27
C GLU A 330 -11.07 4.99 -23.07
N SER A 331 -10.17 4.02 -23.25
CA SER A 331 -9.70 3.24 -22.09
C SER A 331 -8.97 4.16 -21.10
N ASP A 332 -9.00 3.79 -19.83
CA ASP A 332 -8.33 4.51 -18.73
C ASP A 332 -6.86 4.80 -19.03
N ARG A 333 -6.15 3.86 -19.68
CA ARG A 333 -4.74 4.06 -20.07
C ARG A 333 -4.57 5.15 -21.10
N ILE A 334 -5.33 5.09 -22.19
CA ILE A 334 -5.25 6.10 -23.28
C ILE A 334 -5.63 7.46 -22.72
N PHE A 335 -6.69 7.50 -21.92
CA PHE A 335 -7.15 8.74 -21.30
C PHE A 335 -6.11 9.35 -20.35
N CYS A 336 -5.48 8.57 -19.46
CA CYS A 336 -4.42 9.04 -18.58
C CYS A 336 -3.22 9.59 -19.36
N GLU A 337 -2.84 8.93 -20.47
CA GLU A 337 -1.77 9.42 -21.33
C GLU A 337 -2.14 10.74 -22.00
N ARG A 338 -3.37 10.88 -22.52
CA ARG A 338 -3.88 12.13 -23.13
C ARG A 338 -3.98 13.24 -22.09
N LEU A 339 -4.54 12.96 -20.91
CA LEU A 339 -4.63 13.91 -19.80
C LEU A 339 -3.25 14.47 -19.42
N THR A 340 -2.24 13.60 -19.38
CA THR A 340 -0.86 14.01 -19.09
C THR A 340 -0.28 14.93 -20.16
N ARG A 341 -0.53 14.65 -21.46
CA ARG A 341 0.03 15.42 -22.57
C ARG A 341 -0.70 16.76 -22.78
N GLU A 342 -2.02 16.77 -22.65
CA GLU A 342 -2.86 17.88 -23.08
C GLU A 342 -3.31 18.77 -21.92
N ALA A 343 -3.77 18.17 -20.81
CA ALA A 343 -4.14 18.92 -19.62
C ALA A 343 -2.95 19.22 -18.70
N GLY A 344 -1.81 18.54 -18.91
CA GLY A 344 -0.63 18.71 -18.06
C GLY A 344 -0.80 18.20 -16.64
N VAL A 345 -1.64 17.16 -16.43
CA VAL A 345 -1.84 16.47 -15.15
C VAL A 345 -1.79 14.96 -15.38
N ALA A 346 -0.92 14.28 -14.68
CA ALA A 346 -0.79 12.83 -14.76
C ALA A 346 -1.58 12.14 -13.64
N ALA A 347 -2.32 11.10 -14.01
CA ALA A 347 -3.02 10.16 -13.15
C ALA A 347 -2.55 8.73 -13.46
N ILE A 348 -2.98 7.76 -12.68
CA ILE A 348 -2.72 6.34 -12.95
C ILE A 348 -3.99 5.68 -13.48
N PRO A 349 -3.94 4.94 -14.60
CA PRO A 349 -5.05 4.12 -15.05
C PRO A 349 -5.35 3.03 -14.01
N PHE A 350 -6.61 2.67 -13.88
CA PHE A 350 -7.06 1.77 -12.82
C PHE A 350 -7.04 0.29 -13.23
N SER A 351 -7.21 -0.01 -14.50
CA SER A 351 -7.23 -1.38 -15.01
C SER A 351 -5.99 -2.21 -14.64
N PRO A 352 -4.76 -1.65 -14.52
CA PRO A 352 -3.58 -2.43 -14.13
C PRO A 352 -3.58 -2.96 -12.68
N PHE A 353 -4.49 -2.49 -11.82
CA PHE A 353 -4.65 -3.03 -10.46
C PHE A 353 -5.46 -4.33 -10.41
N TYR A 354 -5.94 -4.81 -11.57
CA TYR A 354 -6.57 -6.11 -11.74
C TYR A 354 -5.71 -7.02 -12.61
N GLY A 355 -5.74 -8.31 -12.34
CA GLY A 355 -4.96 -9.27 -13.12
C GLY A 355 -5.44 -9.43 -14.55
N GLN A 356 -6.75 -9.29 -14.79
CA GLN A 356 -7.40 -9.36 -16.10
C GLN A 356 -8.68 -8.52 -16.07
N ASP A 357 -9.07 -7.99 -17.22
CA ASP A 357 -10.38 -7.34 -17.45
C ASP A 357 -10.75 -6.30 -16.36
N GLY A 358 -9.80 -5.48 -15.94
CA GLY A 358 -10.06 -4.39 -15.00
C GLY A 358 -11.08 -3.40 -15.56
N PRO A 359 -11.88 -2.72 -14.70
CA PRO A 359 -12.85 -1.73 -15.15
C PRO A 359 -12.14 -0.62 -15.92
N SER A 360 -12.57 -0.39 -17.16
CA SER A 360 -12.12 0.74 -17.96
C SER A 360 -12.89 2.01 -17.56
N GLY A 361 -12.22 3.16 -17.63
CA GLY A 361 -12.83 4.44 -17.29
C GLY A 361 -12.59 4.88 -15.85
N LEU A 362 -11.97 4.05 -15.00
CA LEU A 362 -11.53 4.47 -13.68
C LEU A 362 -10.07 4.89 -13.70
N ILE A 363 -9.75 5.94 -12.95
CA ILE A 363 -8.39 6.45 -12.80
C ILE A 363 -8.11 6.82 -11.35
N ARG A 364 -6.83 6.80 -10.95
CA ARG A 364 -6.41 7.12 -9.58
C ARG A 364 -5.57 8.40 -9.55
N PHE A 365 -5.92 9.30 -8.63
CA PHE A 365 -5.15 10.48 -8.27
C PHE A 365 -4.55 10.34 -6.87
N ALA A 366 -3.35 10.88 -6.66
CA ALA A 366 -2.73 11.00 -5.34
C ALA A 366 -2.86 12.45 -4.84
N PHE A 367 -3.35 12.64 -3.62
CA PHE A 367 -3.50 13.96 -2.98
C PHE A 367 -2.46 14.25 -1.89
N CYS A 368 -1.43 13.45 -1.77
CA CYS A 368 -0.33 13.68 -0.82
C CYS A 368 0.66 14.78 -1.25
N LYS A 369 0.25 15.65 -2.15
CA LYS A 369 1.05 16.74 -2.71
C LYS A 369 0.86 18.06 -1.95
N GLY A 370 1.68 19.07 -2.23
CA GLY A 370 1.46 20.43 -1.71
C GLY A 370 0.13 21.02 -2.16
N MET A 371 -0.50 21.87 -1.33
CA MET A 371 -1.77 22.50 -1.72
C MET A 371 -1.65 23.39 -2.94
N ASP A 372 -0.51 24.04 -3.15
CA ASP A 372 -0.16 24.79 -4.34
C ASP A 372 -0.15 23.92 -5.61
N VAL A 373 0.43 22.73 -5.50
CA VAL A 373 0.45 21.72 -6.57
C VAL A 373 -0.95 21.21 -6.89
N LEU A 374 -1.76 20.92 -5.86
CA LEU A 374 -3.15 20.47 -6.03
C LEU A 374 -4.03 21.55 -6.64
N ASN A 375 -3.88 22.81 -6.22
CA ASN A 375 -4.61 23.95 -6.80
C ASN A 375 -4.26 24.14 -8.28
N GLU A 376 -2.98 24.08 -8.64
CA GLU A 376 -2.57 24.21 -10.03
C GLU A 376 -3.08 23.05 -10.89
N ALA A 377 -3.05 21.81 -10.36
CA ALA A 377 -3.62 20.65 -11.04
C ALA A 377 -5.14 20.80 -11.26
N ALA A 378 -5.88 21.25 -10.23
CA ALA A 378 -7.30 21.53 -10.32
C ALA A 378 -7.62 22.56 -11.41
N ASN A 379 -6.90 23.69 -11.42
CA ASN A 379 -7.06 24.75 -12.43
C ASN A 379 -6.82 24.23 -13.86
N ARG A 380 -5.80 23.40 -14.06
CA ARG A 380 -5.51 22.78 -15.37
C ARG A 380 -6.63 21.86 -15.81
N LEU A 381 -7.13 21.00 -14.92
CA LEU A 381 -8.23 20.08 -15.23
C LEU A 381 -9.53 20.83 -15.53
N GLU A 382 -9.91 21.78 -14.69
CA GLU A 382 -11.11 22.59 -14.91
C GLU A 382 -11.04 23.35 -16.24
N LYS A 383 -9.89 23.96 -16.56
CA LYS A 383 -9.68 24.65 -17.83
C LYS A 383 -9.77 23.70 -19.03
N TYR A 384 -9.21 22.50 -18.92
CA TYR A 384 -9.18 21.52 -20.01
C TYR A 384 -10.58 20.99 -20.33
N PHE A 385 -11.40 20.74 -19.32
CA PHE A 385 -12.76 20.21 -19.48
C PHE A 385 -13.85 21.30 -19.55
N SER A 386 -13.49 22.59 -19.34
CA SER A 386 -14.45 23.67 -19.54
C SER A 386 -14.92 23.70 -20.99
N PRO A 387 -16.25 23.83 -21.24
CA PRO A 387 -16.74 24.04 -22.60
C PRO A 387 -16.05 25.27 -23.23
N VAL A 388 -15.43 25.07 -24.37
CA VAL A 388 -14.94 26.22 -25.17
C VAL A 388 -16.16 27.07 -25.46
N ALA A 389 -16.22 28.28 -24.90
CA ALA A 389 -17.27 29.23 -25.27
C ALA A 389 -17.29 29.37 -26.82
N PRO A 390 -18.44 29.21 -27.46
CA PRO A 390 -18.51 29.40 -28.90
C PRO A 390 -18.03 30.82 -29.24
N ARG A 391 -17.03 30.88 -30.13
CA ARG A 391 -16.51 32.16 -30.66
C ARG A 391 -17.53 32.84 -31.55
#